data_c7d4c9a9f6fe132190ac361f968c638c
#
_entry.id   c7d4c9a9f6fe132190ac361f968c638c
#
_cell.length_a   1.000
_cell.length_b   1.000
_cell.length_c   1.000
_cell.angle_alpha   90.00
_cell.angle_beta   90.00
_cell.angle_gamma   90.00
#
_symmetry.space_group_name_H-M   'P 1'
#
loop_
_entity.id
_entity.type
_entity.pdbx_description
1 polymer ?
#
loop_
_entity_poly.entity_id
_entity_poly.type
_entity_poly.pdbx_seq_one_letter_code
_entity_poly.pdbx_strand_id
1 'polypeptide(L)'
;MFKKTWTTPAGAVYDLYNDMLQQPHLLVAGATGSGKSVVINGIMYTALFKSPAQMQFILIDPKRVELVDYKPLPHTLKYSSEPGEMVQALDYAMEITERRYKAMQARHIKNYDGGAVYIIIDELADLMTTARRQVQPVLQRLA
;
A
#
# COMPACT_ATOMS: atom_id res chain seq x y z
N MET A 1 -10.63 5.68 5.11
CA MET A 1 -11.82 4.87 4.72
C MET A 1 -12.00 5.03 3.23
N PHE A 2 -11.98 3.94 2.50
CA PHE A 2 -12.28 3.89 1.07
C PHE A 2 -13.74 3.46 0.89
N LYS A 3 -14.50 4.20 0.07
CA LYS A 3 -15.90 3.90 -0.24
C LYS A 3 -16.03 3.52 -1.71
N LYS A 4 -16.65 2.38 -2.01
CA LYS A 4 -17.10 2.02 -3.36
C LYS A 4 -18.60 1.78 -3.33
N THR A 5 -19.33 2.49 -4.17
CA THR A 5 -20.75 2.26 -4.38
C THR A 5 -20.94 1.28 -5.53
N TRP A 6 -21.72 0.26 -5.33
CA TRP A 6 -22.08 -0.72 -6.35
C TRP A 6 -23.59 -0.82 -6.47
N THR A 7 -24.10 -0.77 -7.71
CA THR A 7 -25.51 -0.94 -8.01
C THR A 7 -25.72 -2.30 -8.69
N THR A 8 -26.59 -3.11 -8.16
CA THR A 8 -26.97 -4.39 -8.77
C THR A 8 -27.81 -4.16 -10.02
N PRO A 9 -27.93 -5.16 -10.92
CA PRO A 9 -28.86 -5.09 -12.06
C PRO A 9 -30.33 -4.85 -11.65
N ALA A 10 -30.71 -5.21 -10.44
CA ALA A 10 -32.03 -4.96 -9.86
C ALA A 10 -32.17 -3.56 -9.22
N GLY A 11 -31.17 -2.69 -9.34
CA GLY A 11 -31.21 -1.32 -8.83
C GLY A 11 -30.91 -1.15 -7.34
N ALA A 12 -30.57 -2.22 -6.61
CA ALA A 12 -30.14 -2.09 -5.22
C ALA A 12 -28.74 -1.48 -5.14
N VAL A 13 -28.55 -0.49 -4.29
CA VAL A 13 -27.28 0.22 -4.10
C VAL A 13 -26.62 -0.29 -2.83
N TYR A 14 -25.35 -0.70 -2.95
CA TYR A 14 -24.51 -1.10 -1.83
C TYR A 14 -23.29 -0.20 -1.75
N ASP A 15 -23.00 0.29 -0.55
CA ASP A 15 -21.77 1.00 -0.25
C ASP A 15 -20.79 0.04 0.42
N LEU A 16 -19.67 -0.23 -0.24
CA LEU A 16 -18.55 -0.97 0.34
C LEU A 16 -17.57 0.03 0.96
N TYR A 17 -17.37 -0.07 2.25
CA TYR A 17 -16.36 0.69 2.98
C TYR A 17 -15.21 -0.22 3.34
N ASN A 18 -13.99 0.20 3.03
CA ASN A 18 -12.79 -0.43 3.54
C ASN A 18 -12.08 0.54 4.49
N ASP A 19 -11.93 0.14 5.74
CA ASP A 19 -11.11 0.84 6.72
C ASP A 19 -9.75 0.18 6.79
N MET A 20 -8.77 0.76 6.12
CA MET A 20 -7.39 0.25 6.06
C MET A 20 -6.69 0.24 7.43
N LEU A 21 -7.25 0.87 8.47
CA LEU A 21 -6.74 0.74 9.83
C LEU A 21 -7.22 -0.53 10.52
N GLN A 22 -8.40 -1.03 10.13
CA GLN A 22 -8.97 -2.28 10.65
C GLN A 22 -8.65 -3.48 9.75
N GLN A 23 -8.56 -3.24 8.45
CA GLN A 23 -8.23 -4.24 7.43
C GLN A 23 -7.00 -3.75 6.64
N PRO A 24 -5.80 -3.89 7.20
CA PRO A 24 -4.60 -3.24 6.68
C PRO A 24 -4.11 -3.80 5.34
N HIS A 25 -4.60 -4.98 4.92
CA HIS A 25 -4.19 -5.62 3.69
C HIS A 25 -5.33 -5.69 2.70
N LEU A 26 -5.09 -5.19 1.48
CA LEU A 26 -6.04 -5.19 0.39
C LEU A 26 -5.39 -5.77 -0.88
N LEU A 27 -5.97 -6.83 -1.40
CA LEU A 27 -5.62 -7.35 -2.72
C LEU A 27 -6.65 -6.84 -3.74
N VAL A 28 -6.16 -6.11 -4.74
CA VAL A 28 -6.97 -5.66 -5.88
C VAL A 28 -6.59 -6.49 -7.10
N ALA A 29 -7.49 -7.36 -7.54
CA ALA A 29 -7.30 -8.21 -8.69
C ALA A 29 -8.29 -7.86 -9.80
N GLY A 30 -7.84 -7.98 -11.06
CA GLY A 30 -8.68 -7.73 -12.22
C GLY A 30 -7.90 -7.85 -13.52
N ALA A 31 -8.60 -8.19 -14.61
CA ALA A 31 -8.02 -8.19 -15.95
C ALA A 31 -7.66 -6.77 -16.41
N THR A 32 -6.85 -6.65 -17.44
CA THR A 32 -6.54 -5.36 -18.08
C THR A 32 -7.85 -4.65 -18.45
N GLY A 33 -7.96 -3.35 -18.09
CA GLY A 33 -9.16 -2.56 -18.31
C GLY A 33 -10.28 -2.76 -17.30
N SER A 34 -10.11 -3.60 -16.27
CA SER A 34 -11.14 -3.84 -15.22
C SER A 34 -11.28 -2.71 -14.20
N GLY A 35 -10.41 -1.72 -14.25
CA GLY A 35 -10.39 -0.59 -13.32
C GLY A 35 -9.48 -0.76 -12.10
N LYS A 36 -8.52 -1.70 -12.12
CA LYS A 36 -7.50 -1.85 -11.05
C LYS A 36 -6.81 -0.52 -10.74
N SER A 37 -6.29 0.16 -11.77
CA SER A 37 -5.62 1.46 -11.65
C SER A 37 -6.54 2.54 -11.11
N VAL A 38 -7.81 2.53 -11.48
CA VAL A 38 -8.81 3.47 -10.93
C VAL A 38 -8.99 3.28 -9.43
N VAL A 39 -9.01 2.04 -8.96
CA VAL A 39 -9.11 1.74 -7.51
C VAL A 39 -7.84 2.20 -6.80
N ILE A 40 -6.65 1.89 -7.32
CA ILE A 40 -5.37 2.29 -6.73
C ILE A 40 -5.31 3.83 -6.65
N ASN A 41 -5.60 4.53 -7.75
CA ASN A 41 -5.62 5.98 -7.79
C ASN A 41 -6.64 6.56 -6.80
N GLY A 42 -7.82 5.96 -6.66
CA GLY A 42 -8.83 6.37 -5.68
C GLY A 42 -8.31 6.27 -4.23
N ILE A 43 -7.57 5.21 -3.90
CA ILE A 43 -6.91 5.05 -2.59
C ILE A 43 -5.85 6.15 -2.41
N MET A 44 -4.97 6.35 -3.41
CA MET A 44 -3.92 7.36 -3.38
C MET A 44 -4.49 8.76 -3.20
N TYR A 45 -5.47 9.16 -4.00
CA TYR A 45 -6.13 10.47 -3.87
C TYR A 45 -6.76 10.66 -2.49
N THR A 46 -7.45 9.65 -1.96
CA THR A 46 -8.03 9.73 -0.61
C THR A 46 -6.96 9.96 0.45
N ALA A 47 -5.82 9.31 0.31
CA ALA A 47 -4.70 9.44 1.24
C ALA A 47 -4.03 10.83 1.15
N LEU A 48 -4.00 11.47 -0.03
CA LEU A 48 -3.42 12.80 -0.23
C LEU A 48 -4.19 13.94 0.47
N PHE A 49 -5.41 13.70 0.95
CA PHE A 49 -6.10 14.65 1.85
C PHE A 49 -5.51 14.67 3.28
N LYS A 50 -4.61 13.74 3.60
CA LYS A 50 -3.84 13.73 4.85
C LYS A 50 -2.50 14.42 4.63
N SER A 51 -1.91 14.94 5.72
CA SER A 51 -0.55 15.47 5.65
C SER A 51 0.49 14.36 5.49
N PRO A 52 1.70 14.65 4.99
CA PRO A 52 2.80 13.67 4.95
C PRO A 52 3.20 13.10 6.32
N ALA A 53 2.91 13.81 7.40
CA ALA A 53 3.11 13.29 8.75
C ALA A 53 2.06 12.25 9.16
N GLN A 54 0.87 12.30 8.56
CA GLN A 54 -0.24 11.39 8.87
C GLN A 54 -0.29 10.17 7.93
N MET A 55 0.20 10.33 6.69
CA MET A 55 0.13 9.31 5.65
C MET A 55 1.36 9.37 4.76
N GLN A 56 2.00 8.23 4.57
CA GLN A 56 3.18 8.08 3.73
C GLN A 56 3.08 6.84 2.84
N PHE A 57 3.86 6.80 1.78
CA PHE A 57 3.85 5.73 0.80
C PHE A 57 5.22 5.12 0.58
N ILE A 58 5.24 3.81 0.40
CA ILE A 58 6.30 3.05 -0.24
C ILE A 58 5.69 2.46 -1.50
N LEU A 59 6.19 2.86 -2.67
CA LEU A 59 5.62 2.55 -3.97
C LEU A 59 6.52 1.59 -4.73
N ILE A 60 5.94 0.47 -5.20
CA ILE A 60 6.63 -0.55 -5.99
C ILE A 60 5.89 -0.69 -7.32
N ASP A 61 6.52 -0.21 -8.40
CA ASP A 61 5.93 -0.11 -9.74
C ASP A 61 6.92 -0.67 -10.79
N PRO A 62 6.96 -1.99 -10.98
CA PRO A 62 7.88 -2.61 -11.92
C PRO A 62 7.66 -2.17 -13.37
N LYS A 63 6.45 -1.76 -13.71
CA LYS A 63 6.08 -1.31 -15.06
C LYS A 63 6.30 0.16 -15.30
N ARG A 64 6.53 0.97 -14.26
CA ARG A 64 6.76 2.42 -14.31
C ARG A 64 5.61 3.19 -14.99
N VAL A 65 4.38 2.77 -14.75
CA VAL A 65 3.20 3.33 -15.41
C VAL A 65 2.21 3.90 -14.40
N GLU A 66 1.85 3.12 -13.39
CA GLU A 66 0.70 3.45 -12.54
C GLU A 66 1.06 4.35 -11.35
N LEU A 67 2.26 4.22 -10.80
CA LEU A 67 2.64 4.91 -9.56
C LEU A 67 3.72 5.99 -9.77
N VAL A 68 4.23 6.14 -10.98
CA VAL A 68 5.34 7.06 -11.28
C VAL A 68 4.99 8.52 -10.97
N ASP A 69 3.76 8.95 -11.18
CA ASP A 69 3.30 10.32 -10.94
C ASP A 69 3.28 10.68 -9.44
N TYR A 70 3.24 9.67 -8.57
CA TYR A 70 3.28 9.86 -7.11
C TYR A 70 4.70 9.92 -6.55
N LYS A 71 5.72 9.59 -7.36
CA LYS A 71 7.13 9.60 -6.94
C LYS A 71 7.60 10.94 -6.36
N PRO A 72 7.28 12.12 -6.96
CA PRO A 72 7.76 13.41 -6.46
C PRO A 72 7.00 13.95 -5.24
N LEU A 73 5.97 13.26 -4.78
CA LEU A 73 5.13 13.78 -3.70
C LEU A 73 5.85 13.70 -2.34
N PRO A 74 5.62 14.68 -1.45
CA PRO A 74 6.20 14.68 -0.10
C PRO A 74 5.72 13.51 0.77
N HIS A 75 4.66 12.82 0.36
CA HIS A 75 4.14 11.61 1.00
C HIS A 75 4.97 10.37 0.65
N THR A 76 5.74 10.38 -0.44
CA THR A 76 6.46 9.20 -0.93
C THR A 76 7.80 9.06 -0.24
N LEU A 77 7.93 8.06 0.62
CA LEU A 77 9.18 7.70 1.29
C LEU A 77 10.14 7.01 0.34
N LYS A 78 9.61 6.13 -0.49
CA LYS A 78 10.43 5.36 -1.45
C LYS A 78 9.57 4.99 -2.67
N TYR A 79 10.17 5.13 -3.85
CA TYR A 79 9.64 4.61 -5.11
C TYR A 79 10.66 3.64 -5.69
N SER A 80 10.22 2.50 -6.17
CA SER A 80 11.08 1.43 -6.69
C SER A 80 10.47 0.80 -7.92
N SER A 81 11.28 0.63 -8.96
CA SER A 81 10.89 0.00 -10.21
C SER A 81 11.81 -1.13 -10.65
N GLU A 82 13.04 -1.16 -10.16
CA GLU A 82 14.01 -2.21 -10.46
C GLU A 82 13.95 -3.33 -9.42
N PRO A 83 14.21 -4.59 -9.80
CA PRO A 83 14.10 -5.74 -8.90
C PRO A 83 14.87 -5.59 -7.58
N GLY A 84 16.12 -5.11 -7.64
CA GLY A 84 16.94 -4.89 -6.44
C GLY A 84 16.40 -3.77 -5.54
N GLU A 85 15.87 -2.70 -6.13
CA GLU A 85 15.27 -1.59 -5.39
C GLU A 85 13.96 -1.97 -4.75
N MET A 86 13.17 -2.86 -5.39
CA MET A 86 11.90 -3.35 -4.86
C MET A 86 12.12 -4.16 -3.57
N VAL A 87 13.15 -5.02 -3.56
CA VAL A 87 13.54 -5.74 -2.33
C VAL A 87 13.95 -4.75 -1.24
N GLN A 88 14.82 -3.78 -1.57
CA GLN A 88 15.24 -2.74 -0.61
C GLN A 88 14.07 -1.89 -0.09
N ALA A 89 13.02 -1.68 -0.90
CA ALA A 89 11.83 -0.95 -0.46
C ALA A 89 11.04 -1.74 0.58
N LEU A 90 10.93 -3.05 0.41
CA LEU A 90 10.31 -3.94 1.39
C LEU A 90 11.14 -4.07 2.67
N ASP A 91 12.47 -4.18 2.55
CA ASP A 91 13.37 -4.17 3.71
C ASP A 91 13.23 -2.86 4.50
N TYR A 92 13.14 -1.72 3.82
CA TYR A 92 12.88 -0.43 4.45
C TYR A 92 11.52 -0.39 5.17
N ALA A 93 10.49 -1.00 4.60
CA ALA A 93 9.19 -1.14 5.28
C ALA A 93 9.31 -1.97 6.58
N MET A 94 10.11 -3.04 6.54
CA MET A 94 10.40 -3.84 7.74
C MET A 94 11.16 -3.04 8.81
N GLU A 95 12.14 -2.22 8.42
CA GLU A 95 12.85 -1.34 9.36
C GLU A 95 11.89 -0.35 10.04
N ILE A 96 10.94 0.21 9.29
CA ILE A 96 9.90 1.08 9.85
C ILE A 96 9.06 0.31 10.86
N THR A 97 8.65 -0.90 10.53
CA THR A 97 7.83 -1.77 11.38
C THR A 97 8.57 -2.08 12.70
N GLU A 98 9.83 -2.50 12.63
CA GLU A 98 10.65 -2.79 13.80
C GLU A 98 10.87 -1.54 14.69
N ARG A 99 11.10 -0.37 14.09
CA ARG A 99 11.21 0.89 14.84
C ARG A 99 9.91 1.22 15.58
N ARG A 100 8.76 0.97 14.94
CA ARG A 100 7.44 1.19 15.54
C ARG A 100 7.20 0.24 16.70
N TYR A 101 7.52 -1.04 16.57
CA TYR A 101 7.39 -2.00 17.66
C TYR A 101 8.26 -1.62 18.86
N LYS A 102 9.52 -1.21 18.64
CA LYS A 102 10.39 -0.72 19.71
C LYS A 102 9.82 0.51 20.41
N ALA A 103 9.27 1.46 19.65
CA ALA A 103 8.63 2.66 20.20
C ALA A 103 7.38 2.33 21.01
N MET A 104 6.55 1.41 20.52
CA MET A 104 5.36 0.93 21.24
C MET A 104 5.75 0.22 22.55
N GLN A 105 6.76 -0.63 22.51
CA GLN A 105 7.29 -1.32 23.69
C GLN A 105 7.82 -0.32 24.73
N ALA A 106 8.63 0.64 24.31
CA ALA A 106 9.19 1.66 25.21
C ALA A 106 8.12 2.54 25.87
N ARG A 107 7.00 2.79 25.18
CA ARG A 107 5.87 3.61 25.65
C ARG A 107 4.76 2.80 26.31
N HIS A 108 4.88 1.47 26.38
CA HIS A 108 3.87 0.54 26.88
C HIS A 108 2.48 0.73 26.22
N ILE A 109 2.44 0.99 24.90
CA ILE A 109 1.20 1.13 24.12
C ILE A 109 0.99 -0.09 23.24
N LYS A 110 -0.28 -0.45 23.02
CA LYS A 110 -0.67 -1.62 22.20
C LYS A 110 -0.85 -1.26 20.72
N ASN A 111 -1.17 -0.01 20.42
CA ASN A 111 -1.39 0.47 19.07
C ASN A 111 -0.43 1.63 18.79
N TYR A 112 0.13 1.66 17.57
CA TYR A 112 0.96 2.77 17.15
C TYR A 112 0.08 4.00 16.85
N ASP A 113 0.42 5.13 17.43
CA ASP A 113 -0.34 6.40 17.35
C ASP A 113 0.25 7.41 16.35
N GLY A 114 1.28 7.02 15.62
CA GLY A 114 1.86 7.84 14.56
C GLY A 114 1.18 7.67 13.21
N GLY A 115 1.69 8.37 12.19
CA GLY A 115 1.18 8.31 10.83
C GLY A 115 1.22 6.91 10.22
N ALA A 116 0.30 6.64 9.29
CA ALA A 116 0.26 5.38 8.55
C ALA A 116 1.29 5.37 7.41
N VAL A 117 1.82 4.19 7.11
CA VAL A 117 2.64 3.96 5.90
C VAL A 117 1.92 2.91 5.05
N TYR A 118 1.58 3.26 3.82
CA TYR A 118 1.02 2.35 2.84
C TYR A 118 2.12 1.83 1.93
N ILE A 119 2.19 0.52 1.81
CA ILE A 119 3.03 -0.16 0.83
C ILE A 119 2.11 -0.51 -0.33
N ILE A 120 2.33 0.10 -1.49
CA ILE A 120 1.52 -0.11 -2.69
C ILE A 120 2.38 -0.80 -3.74
N ILE A 121 1.93 -1.98 -4.15
CA ILE A 121 2.58 -2.82 -5.16
C ILE A 121 1.62 -2.91 -6.34
N ASP A 122 1.97 -2.29 -7.48
CA ASP A 122 1.09 -2.29 -8.65
C ASP A 122 0.95 -3.68 -9.25
N GLU A 123 2.05 -4.42 -9.41
CA GLU A 123 2.03 -5.75 -9.99
C GLU A 123 2.76 -6.76 -9.09
N LEU A 124 1.99 -7.41 -8.21
CA LEU A 124 2.55 -8.39 -7.29
C LEU A 124 3.10 -9.63 -8.02
N ALA A 125 2.50 -10.01 -9.16
CA ALA A 125 2.95 -11.16 -9.94
C ALA A 125 4.37 -10.95 -10.50
N ASP A 126 4.69 -9.75 -10.99
CA ASP A 126 6.02 -9.42 -11.48
C ASP A 126 7.06 -9.48 -10.36
N LEU A 127 6.73 -8.93 -9.20
CA LEU A 127 7.57 -8.96 -8.02
C LEU A 127 7.84 -10.40 -7.54
N MET A 128 6.80 -11.23 -7.51
CA MET A 128 6.91 -12.65 -7.13
C MET A 128 7.64 -13.49 -8.18
N THR A 129 7.60 -13.12 -9.44
CA THR A 129 8.36 -13.84 -10.50
C THR A 129 9.85 -13.50 -10.42
N THR A 130 10.17 -12.23 -10.16
CA THR A 130 11.54 -11.73 -10.25
C THR A 130 12.35 -11.97 -8.96
N ALA A 131 11.73 -11.84 -7.78
CA ALA A 131 12.42 -11.82 -6.50
C ALA A 131 11.73 -12.66 -5.40
N ARG A 132 10.98 -13.69 -5.75
CA ARG A 132 10.14 -14.48 -4.83
C ARG A 132 10.84 -14.88 -3.53
N ARG A 133 12.06 -15.45 -3.63
CA ARG A 133 12.79 -15.96 -2.46
C ARG A 133 13.11 -14.87 -1.43
N GLN A 134 13.30 -13.63 -1.88
CA GLN A 134 13.61 -12.49 -1.03
C GLN A 134 12.33 -11.80 -0.53
N VAL A 135 11.34 -11.68 -1.39
CA VAL A 135 10.11 -10.91 -1.15
C VAL A 135 9.09 -11.67 -0.29
N GLN A 136 8.90 -12.97 -0.55
CA GLN A 136 7.87 -13.76 0.13
C GLN A 136 8.02 -13.75 1.66
N PRO A 137 9.21 -13.98 2.26
CA PRO A 137 9.36 -13.92 3.71
C PRO A 137 9.07 -12.54 4.31
N VAL A 138 9.42 -11.47 3.56
CA VAL A 138 9.18 -10.09 4.01
C VAL A 138 7.69 -9.77 4.00
N LEU A 139 6.98 -10.13 2.92
CA LEU A 139 5.53 -9.94 2.85
C LEU A 139 4.79 -10.72 3.93
N GLN A 140 5.21 -11.96 4.23
CA GLN A 140 4.64 -12.75 5.31
C GLN A 140 4.83 -12.14 6.70
N ARG A 141 5.93 -11.38 6.91
CA ARG A 141 6.16 -10.68 8.19
C ARG A 141 5.43 -9.34 8.28
N LEU A 142 5.13 -8.72 7.15
CA LEU A 142 4.36 -7.47 7.08
C LEU A 142 2.85 -7.73 7.18
N ALA A 143 2.39 -8.93 6.80
CA ALA A 143 1.00 -9.37 6.90
C ALA A 143 0.65 -9.88 8.30
#